data_ed0afcc46b5fb8c5bce63780ca817d83
#
_entry.id   ed0afcc46b5fb8c5bce63780ca817d83
#
_cell.length_a   1.000
_cell.length_b   1.000
_cell.length_c   1.000
_cell.angle_alpha   90.00
_cell.angle_beta   90.00
_cell.angle_gamma   90.00
#
_symmetry.space_group_name_H-M   'P 1'
#
loop_
_entity.id
_entity.type
_entity.pdbx_description
1 polymer ?
#
loop_
_entity_poly.entity_id
_entity_poly.type
_entity_poly.pdbx_seq_one_letter_code
_entity_poly.pdbx_strand_id
1 'polypeptide(L)'
;LRNRDTVDVKTKRVSSAPRDYYSCSVANYNTKQKCSYYAFTRVLNNMSKAWYLGKISKERFYDIATFHKKGDIDPDNSFVFRADCYNIPIRELE
;
A
#
# COMPACT_ATOMS: atom_id res chain seq x y z
N LEU A 1 1.17 7.98 18.06
CA LEU A 1 -0.17 8.33 17.56
C LEU A 1 -0.99 8.99 18.66
N ARG A 2 -1.88 9.88 18.27
CA ARG A 2 -2.84 10.47 19.20
C ARG A 2 -3.89 9.43 19.59
N ASN A 3 -4.52 9.61 20.76
CA ASN A 3 -5.48 8.66 21.31
C ASN A 3 -6.66 8.31 20.37
N ARG A 4 -7.01 9.22 19.46
CA ARG A 4 -8.14 9.02 18.52
C ARG A 4 -7.69 8.63 17.13
N ASP A 5 -6.39 8.55 16.88
CA ASP A 5 -5.90 8.12 15.57
C ASP A 5 -6.06 6.61 15.45
N THR A 6 -6.51 6.19 14.28
CA THR A 6 -6.66 4.79 13.94
C THR A 6 -5.77 4.45 12.77
N VAL A 7 -5.25 3.24 12.76
CA VAL A 7 -4.35 2.76 11.71
C VAL A 7 -4.94 1.51 11.08
N ASP A 8 -5.07 1.53 9.75
CA ASP A 8 -5.40 0.33 9.01
C ASP A 8 -4.11 -0.27 8.45
N VAL A 9 -3.80 -1.48 8.86
CA VAL A 9 -2.57 -2.17 8.43
C VAL A 9 -2.86 -2.98 7.17
N LYS A 10 -2.12 -2.67 6.10
CA LYS A 10 -2.20 -3.39 4.82
C LYS A 10 -0.97 -4.28 4.69
N THR A 11 -1.18 -5.58 4.54
CA THR A 11 -0.10 -6.56 4.42
C THR A 11 -0.12 -7.20 3.03
N LYS A 12 1.05 -7.30 2.40
CA LYS A 12 1.22 -7.97 1.12
C LYS A 12 2.20 -9.12 1.25
N ARG A 13 1.83 -10.28 0.71
CA ARG A 13 2.77 -11.42 0.58
C ARG A 13 3.64 -11.21 -0.65
N VAL A 14 4.94 -11.42 -0.49
CA VAL A 14 5.91 -11.16 -1.55
C VAL A 14 6.94 -12.28 -1.64
N SER A 15 7.63 -12.35 -2.78
CA SER A 15 8.67 -13.35 -3.02
C SER A 15 10.10 -12.82 -2.79
N SER A 16 10.24 -11.51 -2.58
CA SER A 16 11.55 -10.87 -2.42
C SER A 16 11.45 -9.66 -1.51
N ALA A 17 12.61 -9.15 -1.07
CA ALA A 17 12.70 -7.96 -0.23
C ALA A 17 12.13 -6.74 -0.96
N PRO A 18 11.48 -5.82 -0.23
CA PRO A 18 10.92 -4.61 -0.84
C PRO A 18 12.03 -3.65 -1.31
N ARG A 19 11.71 -2.90 -2.36
CA ARG A 19 12.53 -1.78 -2.83
C ARG A 19 11.71 -0.49 -2.74
N ASP A 20 12.39 0.65 -2.58
CA ASP A 20 11.71 1.92 -2.32
C ASP A 20 10.80 2.41 -3.45
N TYR A 21 11.04 1.95 -4.68
CA TYR A 21 10.20 2.29 -5.83
C TYR A 21 9.00 1.34 -6.01
N TYR A 22 8.91 0.26 -5.23
CA TYR A 22 7.74 -0.62 -5.29
C TYR A 22 6.52 0.11 -4.75
N SER A 23 5.34 -0.30 -5.19
CA SER A 23 4.08 0.37 -4.86
C SER A 23 3.39 -0.23 -3.65
N CYS A 24 2.77 0.65 -2.87
CA CYS A 24 1.79 0.30 -1.85
C CYS A 24 0.41 0.60 -2.40
N SER A 25 -0.52 -0.35 -2.27
CA SER A 25 -1.83 -0.26 -2.89
C SER A 25 -2.96 -0.29 -1.87
N VAL A 26 -4.00 0.53 -2.13
CA VAL A 26 -5.27 0.45 -1.42
C VAL A 26 -6.36 0.23 -2.46
N ALA A 27 -7.10 -0.87 -2.33
CA ALA A 27 -8.18 -1.18 -3.25
C ALA A 27 -9.31 -0.15 -3.13
N ASN A 28 -9.95 0.17 -4.26
CA ASN A 28 -10.99 1.21 -4.29
C ASN A 28 -12.13 0.90 -3.32
N TYR A 29 -12.51 -0.36 -3.15
CA TYR A 29 -13.57 -0.73 -2.20
C TYR A 29 -13.18 -0.51 -0.74
N ASN A 30 -11.90 -0.32 -0.44
CA ASN A 30 -11.39 -0.04 0.90
C ASN A 30 -11.24 1.45 1.20
N THR A 31 -11.53 2.33 0.24
CA THR A 31 -11.32 3.78 0.42
C THR A 31 -12.25 4.39 1.48
N LYS A 32 -13.35 3.72 1.79
CA LYS A 32 -14.33 4.18 2.78
C LYS A 32 -14.03 3.71 4.21
N GLN A 33 -12.94 2.99 4.41
CA GLN A 33 -12.55 2.56 5.75
C GLN A 33 -12.29 3.78 6.64
N LYS A 34 -12.80 3.71 7.87
CA LYS A 34 -12.61 4.78 8.84
C LYS A 34 -11.25 4.58 9.53
N CYS A 35 -10.24 5.29 9.04
CA CYS A 35 -8.93 5.30 9.67
C CYS A 35 -8.24 6.62 9.42
N SER A 36 -7.29 6.97 10.28
CA SER A 36 -6.49 8.18 10.14
C SER A 36 -5.23 7.95 9.34
N TYR A 37 -4.70 6.72 9.39
CA TYR A 37 -3.44 6.34 8.76
C TYR A 37 -3.55 4.98 8.10
N TYR A 38 -2.77 4.80 7.04
CA TYR A 38 -2.46 3.47 6.50
C TYR A 38 -1.03 3.12 6.90
N ALA A 39 -0.83 1.90 7.36
CA ALA A 39 0.49 1.34 7.59
C ALA A 39 0.68 0.14 6.65
N PHE A 40 1.84 0.05 6.01
CA PHE A 40 2.09 -0.97 5.00
C PHE A 40 3.19 -1.91 5.46
N THR A 41 2.94 -3.20 5.32
CA THR A 41 3.89 -4.26 5.64
C THR A 41 3.98 -5.23 4.49
N ARG A 42 5.11 -5.93 4.39
CA ARG A 42 5.29 -7.04 3.45
C ARG A 42 5.81 -8.24 4.20
N VAL A 43 5.36 -9.43 3.78
CA VAL A 43 5.74 -10.71 4.39
C VAL A 43 6.18 -11.64 3.28
N LEU A 44 7.34 -12.31 3.45
CA LEU A 44 7.76 -13.33 2.50
C LEU A 44 6.75 -14.49 2.46
N ASN A 45 6.60 -15.08 1.28
CA ASN A 45 5.65 -16.19 1.07
C ASN A 45 5.89 -17.36 2.03
N ASN A 46 7.15 -17.62 2.42
CA ASN A 46 7.49 -18.68 3.36
C ASN A 46 7.41 -18.25 4.83
N MET A 47 6.97 -17.03 5.10
CA MET A 47 6.79 -16.45 6.44
C MET A 47 8.09 -16.28 7.23
N SER A 48 9.25 -16.35 6.58
CA SER A 48 10.56 -16.26 7.27
C SER A 48 10.97 -14.83 7.60
N LYS A 49 10.44 -13.85 6.88
CA LYS A 49 10.75 -12.43 7.08
C LYS A 49 9.52 -11.57 6.84
N ALA A 50 9.48 -10.45 7.55
CA ALA A 50 8.48 -9.42 7.33
C ALA A 50 9.16 -8.04 7.41
N TRP A 51 8.60 -7.07 6.70
CA TRP A 51 9.11 -5.70 6.70
C TRP A 51 7.98 -4.74 7.03
N TYR A 52 8.23 -3.86 7.99
CA TYR A 52 7.38 -2.70 8.18
C TYR A 52 7.90 -1.59 7.26
N LEU A 53 7.09 -1.18 6.29
CA LEU A 53 7.52 -0.22 5.29
C LEU A 53 7.33 1.23 5.72
N GLY A 54 6.38 1.46 6.60
CA GLY A 54 6.06 2.79 7.07
C GLY A 54 4.58 3.07 7.07
N LYS A 55 4.23 4.30 7.40
CA LYS A 55 2.84 4.75 7.47
C LYS A 55 2.67 6.05 6.71
N ILE A 56 1.42 6.39 6.40
CA ILE A 56 1.06 7.66 5.77
C ILE A 56 -0.35 8.02 6.22
N SER A 57 -0.61 9.32 6.44
CA SER A 57 -1.97 9.75 6.73
C SER A 57 -2.87 9.46 5.52
N LYS A 58 -4.13 9.12 5.79
CA LYS A 58 -5.09 8.82 4.72
C LYS A 58 -5.25 10.02 3.79
N GLU A 59 -5.29 11.23 4.34
CA GLU A 59 -5.41 12.46 3.57
C GLU A 59 -4.24 12.62 2.60
N ARG A 60 -3.00 12.48 3.07
CA ARG A 60 -1.83 12.58 2.20
C ARG A 60 -1.76 11.45 1.19
N PHE A 61 -2.17 10.24 1.57
CA PHE A 61 -2.19 9.11 0.64
C PHE A 61 -3.01 9.45 -0.61
N TYR A 62 -4.25 9.92 -0.43
CA TYR A 62 -5.11 10.24 -1.56
C TYR A 62 -4.72 11.52 -2.29
N ASP A 63 -3.92 12.36 -1.66
CA ASP A 63 -3.38 13.56 -2.30
C ASP A 63 -2.30 13.21 -3.34
N ILE A 64 -1.51 12.18 -3.10
CA ILE A 64 -0.37 11.83 -3.95
C ILE A 64 -0.54 10.50 -4.71
N ALA A 65 -1.55 9.71 -4.41
CA ALA A 65 -1.73 8.39 -5.00
C ALA A 65 -2.09 8.45 -6.49
N THR A 66 -1.61 7.45 -7.23
CA THR A 66 -1.99 7.24 -8.63
C THR A 66 -3.09 6.19 -8.70
N PHE A 67 -4.15 6.49 -9.43
CA PHE A 67 -5.26 5.57 -9.63
C PHE A 67 -4.98 4.62 -10.79
N HIS A 68 -5.26 3.33 -10.59
CA HIS A 68 -5.20 2.30 -11.64
C HIS A 68 -6.51 1.55 -11.68
N LYS A 69 -7.04 1.33 -12.89
CA LYS A 69 -8.25 0.56 -13.09
C LYS A 69 -7.95 -0.93 -13.18
N LYS A 70 -8.94 -1.75 -12.82
CA LYS A 70 -8.88 -3.18 -13.06
C LYS A 70 -8.53 -3.44 -14.54
N GLY A 71 -7.53 -4.28 -14.76
CA GLY A 71 -7.04 -4.61 -16.10
C GLY A 71 -5.87 -3.75 -16.58
N ASP A 72 -5.57 -2.66 -15.93
CA ASP A 72 -4.38 -1.86 -16.24
C ASP A 72 -3.12 -2.67 -15.94
N ILE A 73 -2.05 -2.35 -16.68
CA ILE A 73 -0.75 -3.01 -16.51
C ILE A 73 0.19 -2.04 -15.79
N ASP A 74 0.80 -2.51 -14.70
CA ASP A 74 1.82 -1.75 -13.99
C ASP A 74 3.06 -1.63 -14.89
N PRO A 75 3.49 -0.41 -15.27
CA PRO A 75 4.63 -0.23 -16.16
C PRO A 75 5.96 -0.73 -15.58
N ASP A 76 6.06 -0.85 -14.26
CA ASP A 76 7.31 -1.24 -13.62
C ASP A 76 7.55 -2.75 -13.61
N ASN A 77 6.48 -3.56 -13.57
CA ASN A 77 6.63 -5.00 -13.38
C ASN A 77 5.64 -5.83 -14.20
N SER A 78 4.94 -5.21 -15.15
CA SER A 78 3.93 -5.86 -16.00
C SER A 78 2.80 -6.54 -15.22
N PHE A 79 2.60 -6.17 -13.95
CA PHE A 79 1.50 -6.69 -13.14
C PHE A 79 0.16 -6.17 -13.65
N VAL A 80 -0.82 -7.05 -13.79
CA VAL A 80 -2.17 -6.67 -14.18
C VAL A 80 -3.00 -6.44 -12.93
N PHE A 81 -3.55 -5.24 -12.75
CA PHE A 81 -4.36 -4.91 -11.59
C PHE A 81 -5.68 -5.67 -11.64
N ARG A 82 -6.03 -6.33 -10.54
CA ARG A 82 -7.25 -7.15 -10.41
C ARG A 82 -8.46 -6.37 -9.91
N ALA A 83 -8.25 -5.15 -9.48
CA ALA A 83 -9.30 -4.27 -8.99
C ALA A 83 -8.86 -2.82 -9.18
N ASP A 84 -9.82 -1.91 -9.20
CA ASP A 84 -9.50 -0.49 -9.14
C ASP A 84 -8.77 -0.20 -7.84
N CYS A 85 -7.67 0.52 -7.90
CA CYS A 85 -6.84 0.78 -6.71
C CYS A 85 -6.06 2.08 -6.83
N TYR A 86 -5.61 2.55 -5.67
CA TYR A 86 -4.72 3.70 -5.53
C TYR A 86 -3.35 3.22 -5.08
N ASN A 87 -2.29 3.79 -5.63
CA ASN A 87 -0.91 3.35 -5.39
C ASN A 87 0.02 4.51 -5.09
N ILE A 88 0.95 4.29 -4.17
CA ILE A 88 2.07 5.20 -3.91
C ILE A 88 3.37 4.39 -3.83
N PRO A 89 4.54 4.99 -4.16
CA PRO A 89 5.82 4.31 -3.94
C PRO A 89 6.12 4.19 -2.44
N ILE A 90 6.82 3.14 -2.06
CA ILE A 90 7.24 2.91 -0.67
C ILE A 90 8.01 4.12 -0.11
N ARG A 91 8.85 4.76 -0.93
CA ARG A 91 9.66 5.92 -0.51
C ARG A 91 8.85 7.10 0.00
N GLU A 92 7.55 7.15 -0.27
CA GLU A 92 6.67 8.23 0.19
C GLU A 92 6.14 7.99 1.62
N LEU A 93 6.40 6.83 2.20
CA LEU A 93 5.97 6.49 3.56
C LEU A 93 6.88 7.13 4.60
N GLU A 94 6.30 7.39 5.76
CA GLU A 94 7.03 7.91 6.92
C GLU A 94 7.69 6.80 7.71
#